data_33b60e541e8b7a28c87b0f8b7d98ae9a
#
_entry.id   33b60e541e8b7a28c87b0f8b7d98ae9a
#
_cell.length_a   1.000
_cell.length_b   1.000
_cell.length_c   1.000
_cell.angle_alpha   90.00
_cell.angle_beta   90.00
_cell.angle_gamma   90.00
#
_symmetry.space_group_name_H-M   'P 1'
#
loop_
_entity.id
_entity.type
_entity.pdbx_description
1 polymer ?
#
loop_
_entity_poly.entity_id
_entity_poly.type
_entity_poly.pdbx_seq_one_letter_code
_entity_poly.pdbx_strand_id
1 'polypeptide(L)'
;TEYDTWNMDPVALEKAFEIYPDVKVIVVAHLYGTPGKIDEIKAIAAKHGAVIVEDAAESLGATYKGKQTGCFGNYACISFNGNKIITGSSGGMFLTDSKEDAEKVRKWSTQSREAAPWYQHEELGYNYRMSNVIAGVVRGQIPYLEEHIAQKKAIYLRYKEGLKNLPVQMNPYDEKNSEPNFWLSCMIINKDAMCRQVRGEQKALYVSESAKSCPTEILETLSKYNAEGRPIWKPMHEQPIFRMNPFITRKGNGRAKTNAYIEGGCEDVGMDLFERGLCLPSDNKMTAEQQDVIIEIIKSCFM
;
A
#
# COMPACT_ATOMS: atom_id res chain seq x y z
N THR A 1 -3.50 7.58 -8.47
CA THR A 1 -3.65 6.09 -8.53
C THR A 1 -4.12 5.69 -9.91
N GLU A 2 -3.70 4.51 -10.40
CA GLU A 2 -4.10 3.94 -11.68
C GLU A 2 -4.52 2.47 -11.50
N TYR A 3 -5.24 1.89 -12.51
CA TYR A 3 -5.86 0.57 -12.37
C TYR A 3 -4.91 -0.62 -12.60
N ASP A 4 -3.76 -0.43 -13.27
CA ASP A 4 -2.91 -1.56 -13.67
C ASP A 4 -2.10 -2.13 -12.51
N THR A 5 -1.78 -1.31 -11.51
CA THR A 5 -1.00 -1.72 -10.31
C THR A 5 -1.59 -1.21 -9.01
N TRP A 6 -2.62 -0.35 -9.06
CA TRP A 6 -3.23 0.38 -7.95
C TRP A 6 -2.29 1.36 -7.24
N ASN A 7 -1.16 1.66 -7.85
CA ASN A 7 -0.15 2.57 -7.34
C ASN A 7 -0.23 3.97 -7.99
N MET A 8 0.80 4.77 -7.78
CA MET A 8 0.89 6.13 -8.33
C MET A 8 0.76 6.12 -9.85
N ASP A 9 -0.07 7.00 -10.38
CA ASP A 9 -0.26 7.20 -11.81
C ASP A 9 0.80 8.17 -12.36
N PRO A 10 1.72 7.73 -13.24
CA PRO A 10 2.73 8.61 -13.82
C PRO A 10 2.15 9.77 -14.62
N VAL A 11 1.01 9.57 -15.30
CA VAL A 11 0.36 10.64 -16.07
C VAL A 11 -0.17 11.74 -15.14
N ALA A 12 -0.79 11.35 -14.03
CA ALA A 12 -1.23 12.33 -13.03
C ALA A 12 -0.04 13.00 -12.32
N LEU A 13 1.09 12.29 -12.13
CA LEU A 13 2.32 12.86 -11.59
C LEU A 13 2.89 13.95 -12.52
N GLU A 14 2.96 13.69 -13.83
CA GLU A 14 3.40 14.71 -14.79
C GLU A 14 2.48 15.94 -14.77
N LYS A 15 1.15 15.74 -14.71
CA LYS A 15 0.18 16.84 -14.55
C LYS A 15 0.38 17.61 -13.26
N ALA A 16 0.74 16.94 -12.19
CA ALA A 16 1.02 17.62 -10.91
C ALA A 16 2.23 18.57 -11.04
N PHE A 17 3.28 18.19 -11.76
CA PHE A 17 4.42 19.08 -12.03
C PHE A 17 4.09 20.24 -12.96
N GLU A 18 3.18 20.06 -13.92
CA GLU A 18 2.70 21.18 -14.75
C GLU A 18 1.99 22.27 -13.89
N ILE A 19 1.28 21.85 -12.84
CA ILE A 19 0.51 22.74 -11.95
C ILE A 19 1.37 23.27 -10.79
N TYR A 20 2.27 22.44 -10.28
CA TYR A 20 3.13 22.71 -9.12
C TYR A 20 4.60 22.44 -9.46
N PRO A 21 5.25 23.28 -10.29
CA PRO A 21 6.63 23.04 -10.78
C PRO A 21 7.69 23.08 -9.67
N ASP A 22 7.37 23.66 -8.51
CA ASP A 22 8.29 23.80 -7.38
C ASP A 22 8.36 22.56 -6.48
N VAL A 23 7.60 21.50 -6.77
CA VAL A 23 7.67 20.23 -6.03
C VAL A 23 9.07 19.64 -6.17
N LYS A 24 9.68 19.24 -5.04
CA LYS A 24 11.05 18.70 -4.98
C LYS A 24 11.11 17.26 -4.54
N VAL A 25 10.03 16.70 -4.00
CA VAL A 25 10.00 15.35 -3.43
C VAL A 25 8.76 14.61 -3.91
N ILE A 26 8.98 13.40 -4.39
CA ILE A 26 7.94 12.43 -4.74
C ILE A 26 8.02 11.29 -3.72
N VAL A 27 6.93 10.99 -3.01
CA VAL A 27 6.83 9.81 -2.17
C VAL A 27 6.01 8.75 -2.91
N VAL A 28 6.62 7.61 -3.20
CA VAL A 28 6.02 6.50 -3.96
C VAL A 28 5.83 5.32 -3.06
N ALA A 29 4.57 4.93 -2.81
CA ALA A 29 4.27 3.68 -2.14
C ALA A 29 4.21 2.52 -3.15
N HIS A 30 4.64 1.33 -2.71
CA HIS A 30 4.44 0.06 -3.42
C HIS A 30 3.35 -0.73 -2.70
N LEU A 31 2.10 -0.35 -3.00
CA LEU A 31 0.93 -0.73 -2.23
C LEU A 31 0.65 -2.23 -2.31
N TYR A 32 0.31 -2.85 -1.18
CA TYR A 32 0.00 -4.28 -1.04
C TYR A 32 1.13 -5.24 -1.46
N GLY A 33 2.36 -4.72 -1.57
CA GLY A 33 3.50 -5.50 -2.03
C GLY A 33 3.67 -5.53 -3.54
N THR A 34 2.96 -4.68 -4.27
CA THR A 34 3.01 -4.57 -5.73
C THR A 34 3.87 -3.37 -6.15
N PRO A 35 4.95 -3.57 -6.93
CA PRO A 35 5.71 -2.45 -7.47
C PRO A 35 4.87 -1.56 -8.38
N GLY A 36 5.01 -0.24 -8.25
CA GLY A 36 4.41 0.74 -9.16
C GLY A 36 5.17 0.84 -10.50
N LYS A 37 4.75 1.77 -11.36
CA LYS A 37 5.38 2.07 -12.66
C LYS A 37 6.69 2.85 -12.47
N ILE A 38 7.70 2.19 -11.93
CA ILE A 38 8.94 2.78 -11.42
C ILE A 38 9.72 3.54 -12.50
N ASP A 39 9.88 2.97 -13.69
CA ASP A 39 10.66 3.61 -14.76
C ASP A 39 10.04 4.94 -15.21
N GLU A 40 8.72 4.97 -15.37
CA GLU A 40 7.98 6.17 -15.76
C GLU A 40 8.09 7.25 -14.67
N ILE A 41 7.90 6.87 -13.40
CA ILE A 41 8.03 7.78 -12.27
C ILE A 41 9.45 8.33 -12.16
N LYS A 42 10.48 7.49 -12.35
CA LYS A 42 11.89 7.93 -12.37
C LYS A 42 12.20 8.90 -13.50
N ALA A 43 11.68 8.65 -14.69
CA ALA A 43 11.87 9.54 -15.83
C ALA A 43 11.27 10.93 -15.57
N ILE A 44 10.06 10.97 -14.97
CA ILE A 44 9.40 12.23 -14.58
C ILE A 44 10.21 12.93 -13.47
N ALA A 45 10.62 12.22 -12.45
CA ALA A 45 11.43 12.79 -11.37
C ALA A 45 12.73 13.41 -11.88
N ALA A 46 13.44 12.71 -12.76
CA ALA A 46 14.68 13.20 -13.39
C ALA A 46 14.43 14.46 -14.24
N LYS A 47 13.34 14.49 -15.02
CA LYS A 47 12.95 15.65 -15.85
C LYS A 47 12.72 16.91 -15.01
N HIS A 48 12.14 16.77 -13.81
CA HIS A 48 11.78 17.89 -12.93
C HIS A 48 12.78 18.12 -11.79
N GLY A 49 13.88 17.35 -11.73
CA GLY A 49 14.88 17.47 -10.67
C GLY A 49 14.34 17.16 -9.28
N ALA A 50 13.37 16.24 -9.20
CA ALA A 50 12.75 15.83 -7.95
C ALA A 50 13.42 14.59 -7.34
N VAL A 51 13.47 14.52 -6.01
CA VAL A 51 13.96 13.40 -5.23
C VAL A 51 12.84 12.38 -5.05
N ILE A 52 13.15 11.09 -5.20
CA ILE A 52 12.21 9.99 -4.94
C ILE A 52 12.49 9.39 -3.57
N VAL A 53 11.45 9.28 -2.75
CA VAL A 53 11.40 8.50 -1.53
C VAL A 53 10.45 7.31 -1.76
N GLU A 54 10.98 6.09 -1.74
CA GLU A 54 10.16 4.89 -1.84
C GLU A 54 9.59 4.51 -0.47
N ASP A 55 8.28 4.46 -0.36
CA ASP A 55 7.61 3.76 0.73
C ASP A 55 7.50 2.27 0.34
N ALA A 56 8.53 1.51 0.70
CA ALA A 56 8.61 0.06 0.50
C ALA A 56 8.16 -0.72 1.74
N ALA A 57 7.36 -0.09 2.62
CA ALA A 57 6.88 -0.68 3.86
C ALA A 57 6.05 -1.95 3.66
N GLU A 58 5.47 -2.14 2.49
CA GLU A 58 4.62 -3.30 2.14
C GLU A 58 5.28 -4.25 1.13
N SER A 59 6.44 -3.86 0.57
CA SER A 59 7.02 -4.53 -0.60
C SER A 59 8.40 -5.14 -0.40
N LEU A 60 8.80 -5.42 0.85
CA LEU A 60 10.06 -6.13 1.11
C LEU A 60 10.10 -7.46 0.34
N GLY A 61 11.15 -7.66 -0.47
CA GLY A 61 11.32 -8.82 -1.34
C GLY A 61 10.60 -8.73 -2.69
N ALA A 62 9.71 -7.76 -2.92
CA ALA A 62 9.14 -7.53 -4.23
C ALA A 62 10.19 -6.95 -5.19
N THR A 63 10.14 -7.33 -6.47
CA THR A 63 11.10 -6.86 -7.48
C THR A 63 10.42 -6.22 -8.68
N TYR A 64 11.12 -5.26 -9.28
CA TYR A 64 10.79 -4.69 -10.57
C TYR A 64 12.01 -4.83 -11.49
N LYS A 65 11.86 -5.53 -12.62
CA LYS A 65 12.95 -5.88 -13.53
C LYS A 65 14.15 -6.53 -12.82
N GLY A 66 13.85 -7.43 -11.86
CA GLY A 66 14.85 -8.17 -11.10
C GLY A 66 15.56 -7.36 -10.00
N LYS A 67 15.22 -6.08 -9.80
CA LYS A 67 15.77 -5.25 -8.72
C LYS A 67 14.72 -5.03 -7.64
N GLN A 68 15.09 -5.19 -6.37
CA GLN A 68 14.18 -5.06 -5.22
C GLN A 68 13.64 -3.63 -5.08
N THR A 69 12.37 -3.50 -4.72
CA THR A 69 11.78 -2.21 -4.29
C THR A 69 12.50 -1.67 -3.07
N GLY A 70 12.56 -0.35 -2.94
CA GLY A 70 13.40 0.33 -1.94
C GLY A 70 14.83 0.62 -2.42
N CYS A 71 15.16 0.25 -3.70
CA CYS A 71 16.47 0.48 -4.28
C CYS A 71 16.43 1.35 -5.55
N PHE A 72 15.30 1.98 -5.87
CA PHE A 72 15.12 2.77 -7.09
C PHE A 72 15.17 4.28 -6.86
N GLY A 73 14.69 4.72 -5.68
CA GLY A 73 14.70 6.12 -5.28
C GLY A 73 16.02 6.56 -4.67
N ASN A 74 16.08 7.83 -4.28
CA ASN A 74 17.20 8.40 -3.51
C ASN A 74 17.20 7.88 -2.07
N TYR A 75 16.00 7.69 -1.54
CA TYR A 75 15.74 7.18 -0.20
C TYR A 75 14.61 6.15 -0.23
N ALA A 76 14.62 5.24 0.73
CA ALA A 76 13.50 4.33 0.94
C ALA A 76 13.30 3.98 2.41
N CYS A 77 12.08 3.50 2.70
CA CYS A 77 11.71 3.02 4.02
C CYS A 77 11.13 1.61 3.91
N ILE A 78 11.56 0.73 4.82
CA ILE A 78 10.99 -0.61 5.02
C ILE A 78 10.36 -0.65 6.41
N SER A 79 9.25 -1.34 6.55
CA SER A 79 8.56 -1.53 7.83
C SER A 79 8.69 -2.96 8.33
N PHE A 80 8.93 -3.09 9.64
CA PHE A 80 8.88 -4.34 10.39
C PHE A 80 7.75 -4.34 11.43
N ASN A 81 6.68 -3.57 11.16
CA ASN A 81 5.49 -3.55 12.00
C ASN A 81 4.84 -4.94 12.09
N GLY A 82 3.98 -5.15 13.09
CA GLY A 82 3.42 -6.46 13.47
C GLY A 82 2.74 -7.27 12.37
N ASN A 83 2.20 -6.59 11.34
CA ASN A 83 1.49 -7.21 10.23
C ASN A 83 2.31 -7.36 8.93
N LYS A 84 3.60 -7.01 8.95
CA LYS A 84 4.45 -7.07 7.74
C LYS A 84 4.96 -8.48 7.47
N ILE A 85 5.41 -8.73 6.22
CA ILE A 85 5.89 -10.03 5.77
C ILE A 85 7.08 -10.55 6.59
N ILE A 86 7.94 -9.64 7.04
CA ILE A 86 8.95 -9.83 8.09
C ILE A 86 8.62 -8.82 9.19
N THR A 87 8.50 -9.28 10.42
CA THR A 87 8.04 -8.43 11.52
C THR A 87 8.92 -8.51 12.76
N GLY A 88 9.11 -7.37 13.41
CA GLY A 88 9.63 -7.26 14.77
C GLY A 88 8.55 -6.76 15.76
N SER A 89 7.25 -6.80 15.38
CA SER A 89 6.15 -6.12 16.08
C SER A 89 6.23 -4.60 15.97
N SER A 90 7.40 -4.05 15.78
CA SER A 90 7.70 -2.63 15.52
C SER A 90 9.01 -2.50 14.76
N GLY A 91 9.40 -1.27 14.46
CA GLY A 91 10.67 -0.97 13.80
C GLY A 91 10.53 -0.79 12.29
N GLY A 92 11.61 -0.34 11.71
CA GLY A 92 11.74 -0.08 10.27
C GLY A 92 13.20 0.13 9.91
N MET A 93 13.43 0.34 8.63
CA MET A 93 14.76 0.58 8.08
C MET A 93 14.69 1.72 7.07
N PHE A 94 15.64 2.65 7.19
CA PHE A 94 15.90 3.67 6.19
C PHE A 94 17.02 3.17 5.26
N LEU A 95 16.85 3.36 3.96
CA LEU A 95 17.79 2.95 2.93
C LEU A 95 18.21 4.16 2.09
N THR A 96 19.50 4.26 1.80
CA THR A 96 20.10 5.25 0.91
C THR A 96 21.48 4.79 0.47
N ASP A 97 21.93 5.23 -0.72
CA ASP A 97 23.30 5.05 -1.19
C ASP A 97 24.25 6.13 -0.64
N SER A 98 23.71 7.20 -0.02
CA SER A 98 24.49 8.27 0.62
C SER A 98 24.88 7.89 2.03
N LYS A 99 26.18 7.72 2.26
CA LYS A 99 26.72 7.48 3.60
C LYS A 99 26.43 8.65 4.54
N GLU A 100 26.56 9.88 4.06
CA GLU A 100 26.31 11.11 4.82
C GLU A 100 24.85 11.16 5.31
N ASP A 101 23.89 10.90 4.42
CA ASP A 101 22.47 10.89 4.78
C ASP A 101 22.14 9.73 5.74
N ALA A 102 22.75 8.57 5.56
CA ALA A 102 22.60 7.45 6.48
C ALA A 102 23.11 7.79 7.90
N GLU A 103 24.25 8.45 8.00
CA GLU A 103 24.82 8.93 9.28
C GLU A 103 23.94 10.01 9.90
N LYS A 104 23.41 10.93 9.10
CA LYS A 104 22.50 11.99 9.55
C LYS A 104 21.19 11.41 10.12
N VAL A 105 20.55 10.48 9.39
CA VAL A 105 19.34 9.82 9.87
C VAL A 105 19.62 8.98 11.12
N ARG A 106 20.77 8.33 11.20
CA ARG A 106 21.20 7.61 12.41
C ARG A 106 21.33 8.55 13.59
N LYS A 107 21.97 9.72 13.42
CA LYS A 107 22.09 10.76 14.44
C LYS A 107 20.71 11.18 14.94
N TRP A 108 19.80 11.55 14.03
CA TRP A 108 18.43 11.93 14.38
C TRP A 108 17.67 10.83 15.13
N SER A 109 17.78 9.58 14.69
CA SER A 109 17.10 8.45 15.33
C SER A 109 17.64 8.10 16.72
N THR A 110 18.81 8.60 17.08
CA THR A 110 19.47 8.41 18.37
C THR A 110 19.60 9.71 19.17
N GLN A 111 18.56 10.53 19.14
CA GLN A 111 18.39 11.76 19.92
C GLN A 111 19.32 12.92 19.47
N SER A 112 19.94 12.86 18.31
CA SER A 112 20.95 13.86 17.84
C SER A 112 22.03 14.13 18.89
N ARG A 113 22.45 13.08 19.59
CA ARG A 113 23.46 13.21 20.64
C ARG A 113 24.83 13.46 20.06
N GLU A 114 25.54 14.48 20.60
CA GLU A 114 26.91 14.80 20.25
C GLU A 114 27.93 13.90 20.97
N ALA A 115 29.13 13.81 20.41
CA ALA A 115 30.25 13.07 20.99
C ALA A 115 30.87 13.86 22.16
N ALA A 116 30.19 13.91 23.30
CA ALA A 116 30.64 14.57 24.52
C ALA A 116 30.54 13.61 25.72
N PRO A 117 31.30 13.82 26.81
CA PRO A 117 31.19 13.04 28.06
C PRO A 117 29.82 13.16 28.73
N TRP A 118 29.06 14.19 28.43
CA TRP A 118 27.70 14.46 28.90
C TRP A 118 26.70 14.45 27.76
N TYR A 119 25.41 14.52 28.06
CA TYR A 119 24.35 14.69 27.05
C TYR A 119 24.41 16.12 26.49
N GLN A 120 24.75 16.22 25.21
CA GLN A 120 24.78 17.47 24.46
C GLN A 120 24.05 17.27 23.13
N HIS A 121 23.24 18.25 22.75
CA HIS A 121 22.41 18.24 21.57
C HIS A 121 22.46 19.59 20.87
N GLU A 122 22.93 19.66 19.64
CA GLU A 122 22.96 20.87 18.81
C GLU A 122 21.77 20.97 17.88
N GLU A 123 21.02 19.87 17.71
CA GLU A 123 19.84 19.81 16.86
C GLU A 123 18.80 18.88 17.47
N LEU A 124 17.55 19.01 17.00
CA LEU A 124 16.45 18.13 17.39
C LEU A 124 16.71 16.68 16.94
N GLY A 125 16.49 15.75 17.83
CA GLY A 125 16.57 14.31 17.56
C GLY A 125 15.41 13.53 18.19
N TYR A 126 15.35 12.25 17.83
CA TYR A 126 14.23 11.37 18.17
C TYR A 126 14.74 10.07 18.78
N ASN A 127 13.90 9.37 19.51
CA ASN A 127 14.18 8.02 19.98
C ASN A 127 13.51 7.01 19.04
N TYR A 128 14.04 6.85 17.83
CA TYR A 128 13.48 6.02 16.76
C TYR A 128 14.36 4.81 16.43
N ARG A 129 15.49 4.63 17.10
CA ARG A 129 16.36 3.50 16.81
C ARG A 129 15.71 2.19 17.29
N MET A 130 15.67 1.21 16.40
CA MET A 130 15.25 -0.16 16.71
C MET A 130 16.14 -0.75 17.81
N SER A 131 15.54 -1.38 18.81
CA SER A 131 16.28 -2.10 19.86
C SER A 131 16.96 -3.37 19.29
N ASN A 132 18.02 -3.84 19.98
CA ASN A 132 18.71 -5.07 19.59
C ASN A 132 17.80 -6.31 19.66
N VAL A 133 16.82 -6.32 20.59
CA VAL A 133 15.85 -7.42 20.69
C VAL A 133 14.99 -7.49 19.42
N ILE A 134 14.42 -6.35 19.01
CA ILE A 134 13.62 -6.27 17.79
C ILE A 134 14.48 -6.60 16.56
N ALA A 135 15.68 -6.06 16.47
CA ALA A 135 16.62 -6.37 15.39
C ALA A 135 16.95 -7.88 15.32
N GLY A 136 17.10 -8.52 16.46
CA GLY A 136 17.31 -9.98 16.55
C GLY A 136 16.13 -10.78 16.03
N VAL A 137 14.89 -10.40 16.39
CA VAL A 137 13.65 -11.02 15.89
C VAL A 137 13.52 -10.86 14.39
N VAL A 138 13.74 -9.65 13.85
CA VAL A 138 13.73 -9.39 12.40
C VAL A 138 14.80 -10.22 11.70
N ARG A 139 16.04 -10.19 12.18
CA ARG A 139 17.16 -10.92 11.59
C ARG A 139 16.89 -12.44 11.52
N GLY A 140 16.26 -13.00 12.54
CA GLY A 140 15.90 -14.42 12.58
C GLY A 140 14.88 -14.84 11.52
N GLN A 141 14.09 -13.90 10.98
CA GLN A 141 13.07 -14.16 9.95
C GLN A 141 13.57 -13.92 8.52
N ILE A 142 14.60 -13.10 8.31
CA ILE A 142 15.12 -12.77 6.97
C ILE A 142 15.42 -14.02 6.11
N PRO A 143 16.02 -15.10 6.65
CA PRO A 143 16.27 -16.31 5.85
C PRO A 143 14.99 -16.99 5.30
N TYR A 144 13.84 -16.69 5.85
CA TYR A 144 12.55 -17.26 5.45
C TYR A 144 11.73 -16.33 4.51
N LEU A 145 12.28 -15.19 4.10
CA LEU A 145 11.56 -14.21 3.29
C LEU A 145 11.01 -14.80 1.99
N GLU A 146 11.84 -15.56 1.26
CA GLU A 146 11.45 -16.20 -0.01
C GLU A 146 10.34 -17.25 0.21
N GLU A 147 10.43 -18.01 1.30
CA GLU A 147 9.38 -18.95 1.68
C GLU A 147 8.06 -18.24 1.96
N HIS A 148 8.11 -17.13 2.71
CA HIS A 148 6.93 -16.33 3.00
C HIS A 148 6.30 -15.75 1.72
N ILE A 149 7.11 -15.25 0.79
CA ILE A 149 6.65 -14.75 -0.52
C ILE A 149 5.97 -15.88 -1.31
N ALA A 150 6.57 -17.06 -1.36
CA ALA A 150 5.99 -18.21 -2.05
C ALA A 150 4.64 -18.64 -1.46
N GLN A 151 4.52 -18.65 -0.13
CA GLN A 151 3.26 -18.93 0.57
C GLN A 151 2.19 -17.86 0.25
N LYS A 152 2.55 -16.56 0.30
CA LYS A 152 1.66 -15.46 -0.05
C LYS A 152 1.19 -15.54 -1.51
N LYS A 153 2.10 -15.86 -2.44
CA LYS A 153 1.78 -16.07 -3.85
C LYS A 153 0.79 -17.23 -4.04
N ALA A 154 1.00 -18.34 -3.33
CA ALA A 154 0.08 -19.50 -3.38
C ALA A 154 -1.33 -19.12 -2.89
N ILE A 155 -1.42 -18.34 -1.80
CA ILE A 155 -2.70 -17.82 -1.28
C ILE A 155 -3.40 -16.93 -2.34
N TYR A 156 -2.66 -15.99 -2.94
CA TYR A 156 -3.19 -15.12 -3.99
C TYR A 156 -3.72 -15.92 -5.19
N LEU A 157 -2.95 -16.88 -5.68
CA LEU A 157 -3.34 -17.70 -6.83
C LEU A 157 -4.57 -18.59 -6.52
N ARG A 158 -4.67 -19.11 -5.28
CA ARG A 158 -5.84 -19.88 -4.86
C ARG A 158 -7.10 -19.03 -4.81
N TYR A 159 -7.03 -17.79 -4.30
CA TYR A 159 -8.16 -16.85 -4.40
C TYR A 159 -8.50 -16.52 -5.85
N LYS A 160 -7.50 -16.21 -6.68
CA LYS A 160 -7.70 -15.89 -8.12
C LYS A 160 -8.45 -17.01 -8.82
N GLU A 161 -8.07 -18.29 -8.57
CA GLU A 161 -8.76 -19.45 -9.16
C GLU A 161 -10.13 -19.69 -8.51
N GLY A 162 -10.23 -19.66 -7.19
CA GLY A 162 -11.47 -19.96 -6.47
C GLY A 162 -12.60 -18.96 -6.72
N LEU A 163 -12.26 -17.70 -7.01
CA LEU A 163 -13.21 -16.61 -7.23
C LEU A 163 -13.42 -16.26 -8.71
N LYS A 164 -12.79 -16.95 -9.65
CA LYS A 164 -12.79 -16.64 -11.09
C LYS A 164 -14.16 -16.54 -11.75
N ASN A 165 -15.17 -17.23 -11.19
CA ASN A 165 -16.54 -17.24 -11.72
C ASN A 165 -17.44 -16.17 -11.07
N LEU A 166 -16.93 -15.40 -10.14
CA LEU A 166 -17.63 -14.26 -9.55
C LEU A 166 -17.32 -12.96 -10.32
N PRO A 167 -18.19 -11.96 -10.22
CA PRO A 167 -17.97 -10.66 -10.82
C PRO A 167 -16.95 -9.84 -9.98
N VAL A 168 -15.77 -10.37 -9.77
CA VAL A 168 -14.69 -9.76 -8.98
C VAL A 168 -13.36 -9.84 -9.73
N GLN A 169 -12.43 -8.96 -9.35
CA GLN A 169 -11.09 -8.93 -9.89
C GLN A 169 -10.08 -8.85 -8.75
N MET A 170 -9.04 -9.69 -8.77
CA MET A 170 -7.92 -9.62 -7.84
C MET A 170 -7.02 -8.42 -8.15
N ASN A 171 -6.30 -7.93 -7.13
CA ASN A 171 -5.34 -6.85 -7.32
C ASN A 171 -4.32 -7.19 -8.43
N PRO A 172 -4.19 -6.30 -9.44
CA PRO A 172 -3.33 -6.53 -10.59
C PRO A 172 -1.87 -6.20 -10.27
N TYR A 173 -0.98 -6.65 -11.16
CA TYR A 173 0.43 -6.25 -11.17
C TYR A 173 0.99 -6.39 -12.59
N ASP A 174 2.11 -5.76 -12.89
CA ASP A 174 2.81 -5.90 -14.17
C ASP A 174 3.49 -7.28 -14.23
N GLU A 175 2.78 -8.27 -14.79
CA GLU A 175 3.26 -9.66 -14.89
C GLU A 175 4.56 -9.79 -15.71
N LYS A 176 4.91 -8.79 -16.52
CA LYS A 176 6.12 -8.82 -17.35
C LYS A 176 7.36 -8.32 -16.62
N ASN A 177 7.21 -7.29 -15.79
CA ASN A 177 8.35 -6.59 -15.22
C ASN A 177 8.41 -6.67 -13.69
N SER A 178 7.33 -7.12 -13.03
CA SER A 178 7.22 -7.12 -11.56
C SER A 178 7.03 -8.50 -11.00
N GLU A 179 7.64 -8.75 -9.85
CA GLU A 179 7.35 -9.88 -8.97
C GLU A 179 6.93 -9.33 -7.61
N PRO A 180 5.62 -9.20 -7.33
CA PRO A 180 5.12 -8.77 -6.03
C PRO A 180 5.52 -9.74 -4.92
N ASN A 181 5.60 -9.25 -3.68
CA ASN A 181 5.69 -10.13 -2.53
C ASN A 181 4.33 -10.67 -2.06
N PHE A 182 3.23 -10.23 -2.70
CA PHE A 182 1.85 -10.63 -2.39
C PHE A 182 1.47 -10.44 -0.91
N TRP A 183 2.01 -9.40 -0.26
CA TRP A 183 1.78 -9.16 1.16
C TRP A 183 0.30 -9.27 1.54
N LEU A 184 -0.61 -8.67 0.77
CA LEU A 184 -2.05 -8.88 0.88
C LEU A 184 -2.66 -9.29 -0.46
N SER A 185 -3.57 -10.27 -0.41
CA SER A 185 -4.49 -10.57 -1.49
C SER A 185 -5.68 -9.64 -1.39
N CYS A 186 -5.90 -8.82 -2.41
CA CYS A 186 -7.01 -7.88 -2.46
C CYS A 186 -7.90 -8.17 -3.65
N MET A 187 -9.18 -7.81 -3.55
CA MET A 187 -10.12 -7.91 -4.68
C MET A 187 -11.00 -6.66 -4.76
N ILE A 188 -11.50 -6.40 -5.96
CA ILE A 188 -12.59 -5.43 -6.20
C ILE A 188 -13.79 -6.14 -6.81
N ILE A 189 -14.99 -5.66 -6.49
CA ILE A 189 -16.25 -6.11 -7.09
C ILE A 189 -16.51 -5.29 -8.35
N ASN A 190 -16.98 -5.92 -9.43
CA ASN A 190 -17.40 -5.21 -10.64
C ASN A 190 -18.54 -4.24 -10.32
N LYS A 191 -18.56 -3.09 -10.99
CA LYS A 191 -19.51 -2.00 -10.69
C LYS A 191 -20.98 -2.43 -10.78
N ASP A 192 -21.29 -3.25 -11.75
CA ASP A 192 -22.65 -3.79 -12.02
C ASP A 192 -23.10 -4.86 -11.01
N ALA A 193 -22.14 -5.46 -10.31
CA ALA A 193 -22.39 -6.45 -9.26
C ALA A 193 -22.34 -5.88 -7.83
N MET A 194 -22.18 -4.57 -7.70
CA MET A 194 -22.26 -3.90 -6.40
C MET A 194 -23.71 -3.76 -5.95
N CYS A 195 -24.02 -4.20 -4.73
CA CYS A 195 -25.21 -3.75 -4.04
C CYS A 195 -25.03 -2.33 -3.49
N ARG A 196 -26.12 -1.68 -3.13
CA ARG A 196 -26.08 -0.31 -2.62
C ARG A 196 -25.33 -0.25 -1.27
N GLN A 197 -24.26 0.53 -1.23
CA GLN A 197 -23.44 0.77 -0.05
C GLN A 197 -23.25 2.28 0.15
N VAL A 198 -23.17 2.72 1.41
CA VAL A 198 -22.76 4.07 1.79
C VAL A 198 -21.68 3.94 2.87
N ARG A 199 -20.50 4.45 2.58
CA ARG A 199 -19.40 4.56 3.54
C ARG A 199 -19.28 6.00 4.04
N GLY A 200 -19.75 6.23 5.27
CA GLY A 200 -19.54 7.49 5.97
C GLY A 200 -18.18 7.54 6.67
N GLU A 201 -17.94 8.59 7.46
CA GLU A 201 -16.66 8.74 8.18
C GLU A 201 -16.45 7.67 9.27
N GLN A 202 -17.53 7.19 9.88
CA GLN A 202 -17.46 6.28 11.04
C GLN A 202 -18.27 4.99 10.87
N LYS A 203 -19.17 4.94 9.89
CA LYS A 203 -20.06 3.79 9.67
C LYS A 203 -20.21 3.50 8.19
N ALA A 204 -20.35 2.22 7.88
CA ALA A 204 -20.78 1.76 6.57
C ALA A 204 -22.15 1.10 6.69
N LEU A 205 -23.02 1.36 5.72
CA LEU A 205 -24.36 0.78 5.62
C LEU A 205 -24.54 0.20 4.22
N TYR A 206 -25.30 -0.87 4.10
CA TYR A 206 -25.61 -1.48 2.81
C TYR A 206 -27.04 -2.06 2.80
N VAL A 207 -27.51 -2.32 1.61
CA VAL A 207 -28.77 -3.03 1.39
C VAL A 207 -28.45 -4.26 0.55
N SER A 208 -28.68 -5.45 1.13
CA SER A 208 -28.45 -6.71 0.41
C SER A 208 -29.36 -6.81 -0.80
N GLU A 209 -28.80 -7.23 -1.94
CA GLU A 209 -29.48 -7.45 -3.20
C GLU A 209 -29.09 -8.84 -3.75
N SER A 210 -30.05 -9.63 -4.26
CA SER A 210 -29.73 -10.94 -4.86
C SER A 210 -28.75 -10.81 -6.02
N ALA A 211 -27.76 -11.70 -6.07
CA ALA A 211 -26.66 -11.76 -7.04
C ALA A 211 -25.72 -10.56 -7.04
N LYS A 212 -25.80 -9.70 -6.00
CA LYS A 212 -24.91 -8.56 -5.79
C LYS A 212 -24.39 -8.52 -4.37
N SER A 213 -23.22 -7.93 -4.19
CA SER A 213 -22.66 -7.72 -2.85
C SER A 213 -21.86 -6.44 -2.80
N CYS A 214 -21.32 -6.13 -1.61
CA CYS A 214 -20.37 -5.03 -1.41
C CYS A 214 -19.29 -5.41 -0.41
N PRO A 215 -18.16 -4.69 -0.34
CA PRO A 215 -17.10 -4.97 0.60
C PRO A 215 -17.57 -5.02 2.06
N THR A 216 -18.51 -4.17 2.46
CA THR A 216 -19.05 -4.15 3.83
C THR A 216 -19.77 -5.45 4.16
N GLU A 217 -20.67 -5.92 3.28
CA GLU A 217 -21.39 -7.18 3.46
C GLU A 217 -20.46 -8.39 3.55
N ILE A 218 -19.47 -8.47 2.65
CA ILE A 218 -18.51 -9.58 2.65
C ILE A 218 -17.68 -9.57 3.93
N LEU A 219 -17.17 -8.41 4.37
CA LEU A 219 -16.38 -8.30 5.59
C LEU A 219 -17.19 -8.66 6.84
N GLU A 220 -18.45 -8.23 6.93
CA GLU A 220 -19.35 -8.61 8.03
C GLU A 220 -19.66 -10.12 8.01
N THR A 221 -19.85 -10.70 6.82
CA THR A 221 -20.10 -12.12 6.70
C THR A 221 -18.89 -12.95 7.08
N LEU A 222 -17.67 -12.59 6.62
CA LEU A 222 -16.43 -13.22 7.05
C LEU A 222 -16.24 -13.16 8.56
N SER A 223 -16.54 -12.03 9.18
CA SER A 223 -16.42 -11.83 10.63
C SER A 223 -17.31 -12.79 11.43
N LYS A 224 -18.51 -13.15 10.92
CA LYS A 224 -19.40 -14.16 11.56
C LYS A 224 -18.75 -15.55 11.65
N TYR A 225 -17.79 -15.84 10.78
CA TYR A 225 -17.02 -17.10 10.76
C TYR A 225 -15.61 -16.94 11.34
N ASN A 226 -15.36 -15.87 12.10
CA ASN A 226 -14.07 -15.58 12.71
C ASN A 226 -12.93 -15.44 11.68
N ALA A 227 -13.26 -14.99 10.47
CA ALA A 227 -12.30 -14.65 9.41
C ALA A 227 -12.22 -13.13 9.27
N GLU A 228 -10.99 -12.58 9.32
CA GLU A 228 -10.77 -11.13 9.29
C GLU A 228 -10.26 -10.68 7.93
N GLY A 229 -11.08 -9.92 7.19
CA GLY A 229 -10.67 -9.09 6.06
C GLY A 229 -10.60 -7.62 6.47
N ARG A 230 -10.14 -6.77 5.56
CA ARG A 230 -10.07 -5.31 5.75
C ARG A 230 -10.60 -4.58 4.51
N PRO A 231 -11.16 -3.36 4.64
CA PRO A 231 -11.37 -2.51 3.47
C PRO A 231 -10.04 -2.24 2.77
N ILE A 232 -10.07 -1.99 1.47
CA ILE A 232 -8.96 -1.34 0.76
C ILE A 232 -8.63 -0.02 1.49
N TRP A 233 -7.36 0.38 1.49
CA TRP A 233 -6.93 1.60 2.16
C TRP A 233 -7.68 2.82 1.63
N LYS A 234 -8.27 3.61 2.55
CA LYS A 234 -8.90 4.89 2.19
C LYS A 234 -7.85 5.82 1.60
N PRO A 235 -8.06 6.40 0.40
CA PRO A 235 -7.10 7.25 -0.25
C PRO A 235 -6.69 8.45 0.61
N MET A 236 -5.42 8.88 0.49
CA MET A 236 -4.88 9.97 1.30
C MET A 236 -5.63 11.29 1.11
N HIS A 237 -6.07 11.61 -0.10
CA HIS A 237 -6.83 12.83 -0.37
C HIS A 237 -8.25 12.81 0.23
N GLU A 238 -8.77 11.63 0.59
CA GLU A 238 -10.04 11.46 1.29
C GLU A 238 -9.88 11.43 2.83
N GLN A 239 -8.66 11.40 3.35
CA GLN A 239 -8.43 11.50 4.78
C GLN A 239 -8.78 12.91 5.29
N PRO A 240 -9.51 13.04 6.42
CA PRO A 240 -9.90 14.33 6.95
C PRO A 240 -8.77 15.34 7.12
N ILE A 241 -7.60 14.87 7.52
CA ILE A 241 -6.40 15.69 7.72
C ILE A 241 -5.87 16.31 6.42
N PHE A 242 -6.17 15.71 5.25
CA PHE A 242 -5.69 16.15 3.93
C PHE A 242 -6.76 16.80 3.06
N ARG A 243 -7.93 17.13 3.61
CA ARG A 243 -9.04 17.75 2.85
C ARG A 243 -8.65 19.04 2.14
N MET A 244 -7.70 19.78 2.69
CA MET A 244 -7.25 21.07 2.15
C MET A 244 -6.06 20.91 1.18
N ASN A 245 -5.56 19.69 0.97
CA ASN A 245 -4.46 19.46 0.07
C ASN A 245 -4.95 19.29 -1.38
N PRO A 246 -4.14 19.69 -2.38
CA PRO A 246 -4.45 19.42 -3.78
C PRO A 246 -4.59 17.92 -4.05
N PHE A 247 -5.46 17.57 -4.99
CA PHE A 247 -5.58 16.25 -5.57
C PHE A 247 -5.61 16.39 -7.09
N ILE A 248 -4.72 15.69 -7.79
CA ILE A 248 -4.54 15.82 -9.24
C ILE A 248 -4.83 14.49 -9.93
N THR A 249 -5.58 14.55 -11.02
CA THR A 249 -5.92 13.42 -11.88
C THR A 249 -5.14 13.46 -13.21
N ARG A 250 -5.27 12.42 -14.03
CA ARG A 250 -4.73 12.37 -15.39
C ARG A 250 -5.15 13.56 -16.26
N LYS A 251 -6.32 14.12 -16.03
CA LYS A 251 -6.85 15.27 -16.78
C LYS A 251 -6.33 16.60 -16.25
N GLY A 252 -5.55 16.61 -15.18
CA GLY A 252 -5.06 17.82 -14.53
C GLY A 252 -6.11 18.55 -13.69
N ASN A 253 -7.35 18.02 -13.62
CA ASN A 253 -8.39 18.52 -12.74
C ASN A 253 -8.41 17.75 -11.42
N GLY A 254 -9.09 18.27 -10.44
CA GLY A 254 -9.21 17.71 -9.11
C GLY A 254 -9.40 18.81 -8.08
N ARG A 255 -9.08 18.52 -6.81
CA ARG A 255 -9.21 19.47 -5.73
C ARG A 255 -8.01 20.41 -5.66
N ALA A 256 -8.26 21.73 -5.69
CA ALA A 256 -7.24 22.75 -5.45
C ALA A 256 -7.01 22.99 -3.95
N LYS A 257 -5.99 23.81 -3.60
CA LYS A 257 -5.67 24.18 -2.20
C LYS A 257 -6.77 24.95 -1.45
N THR A 258 -7.84 25.34 -2.11
CA THR A 258 -8.90 26.20 -1.59
C THR A 258 -10.10 25.46 -1.00
N ASN A 259 -9.96 24.20 -0.63
CA ASN A 259 -11.07 23.34 -0.19
C ASN A 259 -12.17 23.17 -1.26
N ALA A 260 -11.84 23.40 -2.53
CA ALA A 260 -12.76 23.08 -3.62
C ALA A 260 -12.90 21.57 -3.74
N TYR A 261 -14.14 21.11 -3.87
CA TYR A 261 -14.41 19.71 -4.13
C TYR A 261 -13.90 19.31 -5.52
N ILE A 262 -13.69 18.01 -5.70
CA ILE A 262 -13.38 17.44 -7.01
C ILE A 262 -14.49 17.82 -7.98
N GLU A 263 -14.13 18.38 -9.12
CA GLU A 263 -15.10 18.75 -10.16
C GLU A 263 -15.84 17.51 -10.68
N GLY A 264 -17.13 17.67 -10.97
CA GLY A 264 -17.94 16.60 -11.56
C GLY A 264 -17.31 16.04 -12.84
N GLY A 265 -17.21 14.69 -12.93
CA GLY A 265 -16.58 14.00 -14.05
C GLY A 265 -15.06 13.79 -13.90
N CYS A 266 -14.47 14.12 -12.76
CA CYS A 266 -13.13 13.74 -12.39
C CYS A 266 -13.08 12.23 -12.08
N GLU A 267 -12.20 11.50 -12.73
CA GLU A 267 -11.99 10.07 -12.46
C GLU A 267 -11.08 9.91 -11.24
N ASP A 268 -11.65 9.49 -10.13
CA ASP A 268 -10.93 9.17 -8.90
C ASP A 268 -10.78 7.66 -8.74
N VAL A 269 -9.68 7.13 -9.28
CA VAL A 269 -9.37 5.69 -9.22
C VAL A 269 -9.18 5.21 -7.78
N GLY A 270 -8.54 6.02 -6.93
CA GLY A 270 -8.33 5.65 -5.54
C GLY A 270 -9.64 5.46 -4.78
N MET A 271 -10.59 6.38 -4.98
CA MET A 271 -11.92 6.29 -4.37
C MET A 271 -12.74 5.12 -4.93
N ASP A 272 -12.70 4.90 -6.26
CA ASP A 272 -13.37 3.75 -6.89
C ASP A 272 -12.85 2.42 -6.33
N LEU A 273 -11.53 2.26 -6.16
CA LEU A 273 -10.94 1.08 -5.54
C LEU A 273 -11.39 0.94 -4.07
N PHE A 274 -11.37 2.03 -3.31
CA PHE A 274 -11.79 2.01 -1.91
C PHE A 274 -13.26 1.60 -1.75
N GLU A 275 -14.14 2.10 -2.59
CA GLU A 275 -15.57 1.80 -2.51
C GLU A 275 -15.90 0.34 -2.83
N ARG A 276 -15.19 -0.23 -3.79
CA ARG A 276 -15.48 -1.57 -4.33
C ARG A 276 -14.56 -2.67 -3.83
N GLY A 277 -13.51 -2.31 -3.08
CA GLY A 277 -12.44 -3.23 -2.75
C GLY A 277 -12.35 -3.63 -1.30
N LEU A 278 -11.75 -4.81 -1.09
CA LEU A 278 -11.39 -5.34 0.22
C LEU A 278 -10.12 -6.19 0.14
N CYS A 279 -9.42 -6.24 1.29
CA CYS A 279 -8.29 -7.14 1.51
C CYS A 279 -8.81 -8.44 2.12
N LEU A 280 -8.43 -9.56 1.53
CA LEU A 280 -8.80 -10.90 1.97
C LEU A 280 -7.87 -11.41 3.07
N PRO A 281 -8.31 -12.34 3.94
CA PRO A 281 -7.44 -13.03 4.87
C PRO A 281 -6.23 -13.63 4.13
N SER A 282 -5.02 -13.28 4.55
CA SER A 282 -3.79 -13.62 3.82
C SER A 282 -2.67 -14.08 4.76
N ASP A 283 -3.00 -14.74 5.88
CA ASP A 283 -2.02 -15.30 6.79
C ASP A 283 -1.30 -16.50 6.14
N ASN A 284 0.04 -16.53 6.17
CA ASN A 284 0.81 -17.64 5.59
C ASN A 284 0.63 -18.98 6.31
N LYS A 285 0.07 -18.99 7.53
CA LYS A 285 -0.29 -20.23 8.24
C LYS A 285 -1.68 -20.73 7.91
N MET A 286 -2.47 -19.96 7.14
CA MET A 286 -3.78 -20.39 6.70
C MET A 286 -3.69 -21.64 5.83
N THR A 287 -4.41 -22.72 6.21
CA THR A 287 -4.44 -23.94 5.43
C THR A 287 -5.28 -23.76 4.15
N ALA A 288 -5.08 -24.68 3.20
CA ALA A 288 -5.86 -24.71 1.96
C ALA A 288 -7.36 -24.84 2.24
N GLU A 289 -7.73 -25.70 3.19
CA GLU A 289 -9.13 -25.94 3.60
C GLU A 289 -9.75 -24.70 4.24
N GLN A 290 -9.00 -23.99 5.09
CA GLN A 290 -9.47 -22.73 5.66
C GLN A 290 -9.70 -21.68 4.57
N GLN A 291 -8.81 -21.60 3.58
CA GLN A 291 -8.95 -20.70 2.46
C GLN A 291 -10.16 -21.05 1.58
N ASP A 292 -10.44 -22.35 1.37
CA ASP A 292 -11.63 -22.81 0.62
C ASP A 292 -12.91 -22.40 1.34
N VAL A 293 -12.97 -22.51 2.67
CA VAL A 293 -14.10 -22.02 3.47
C VAL A 293 -14.32 -20.52 3.24
N ILE A 294 -13.24 -19.71 3.26
CA ILE A 294 -13.31 -18.28 2.99
C ILE A 294 -13.87 -18.01 1.58
N ILE A 295 -13.40 -18.75 0.57
CA ILE A 295 -13.86 -18.65 -0.81
C ILE A 295 -15.38 -18.96 -0.89
N GLU A 296 -15.85 -20.00 -0.24
CA GLU A 296 -17.28 -20.35 -0.24
C GLU A 296 -18.14 -19.31 0.49
N ILE A 297 -17.63 -18.73 1.59
CA ILE A 297 -18.31 -17.61 2.26
C ILE A 297 -18.45 -16.41 1.31
N ILE A 298 -17.39 -16.05 0.58
CA ILE A 298 -17.45 -14.96 -0.39
C ILE A 298 -18.45 -15.28 -1.51
N LYS A 299 -18.45 -16.51 -2.04
CA LYS A 299 -19.42 -16.94 -3.04
C LYS A 299 -20.85 -16.80 -2.56
N SER A 300 -21.13 -17.14 -1.31
CA SER A 300 -22.48 -17.05 -0.73
C SER A 300 -23.03 -15.62 -0.68
N CYS A 301 -22.14 -14.60 -0.66
CA CYS A 301 -22.56 -13.20 -0.70
C CYS A 301 -23.07 -12.74 -2.08
N PHE A 302 -22.93 -13.56 -3.12
CA PHE A 302 -23.41 -13.28 -4.49
C PHE A 302 -24.55 -14.23 -4.93
N MET A 303 -25.18 -14.94 -4.01
CA MET A 303 -26.33 -15.82 -4.25
C MET A 303 -27.69 -15.13 -3.87
#